data_1c4b9213973a3f4d88686cdde26b960f
#
_entry.id   1c4b9213973a3f4d88686cdde26b960f
#
_cell.length_a   1.000
_cell.length_b   1.000
_cell.length_c   1.000
_cell.angle_alpha   90.00
_cell.angle_beta   90.00
_cell.angle_gamma   90.00
#
_symmetry.space_group_name_H-M   'P 1'
#
loop_
_entity.id
_entity.type
_entity.pdbx_description
1 polymer ?
#
loop_
_entity_poly.entity_id
_entity_poly.type
_entity_poly.pdbx_seq_one_letter_code
_entity_poly.pdbx_strand_id
1 'polypeptide(L)'
;MNNKKPKLSKYYIATAKRLLKYVTETYKTRFILVFVCIFLSAVASIAVSLSLKYMLDDFILPLIGQKSPDYTEFYRALAVLGCIFIVGVIATFIYTRMMVYIGQGVLKRVRDDMFEHMQTLPIRYFDQNTNGSIMSLYTNDTDTLRQMISQAIPQALMSFFTIIVTFISMLVLSPLLTLLAIVVIGILVFVTKKIGGNSGKYFVRQQVSLADVTGFVEEHMNGQRVVKVFNHEQKSKEEFDQLNEALFDSASQANKYANMMGPVIGNIGNLQFVLTCLLY
;
A
#
# COMPACT_ATOMS: atom_id res chain seq x y z
N MET A 1 -13.46 -28.33 16.24
CA MET A 1 -12.04 -27.94 16.15
C MET A 1 -11.92 -26.44 16.42
N ASN A 2 -11.28 -26.12 17.52
CA ASN A 2 -11.26 -24.80 18.14
C ASN A 2 -10.29 -23.88 17.40
N ASN A 3 -10.78 -23.01 16.52
CA ASN A 3 -10.01 -22.13 15.67
C ASN A 3 -9.55 -20.90 16.48
N LYS A 4 -8.53 -21.09 17.34
CA LYS A 4 -7.79 -19.99 17.96
C LYS A 4 -7.07 -19.26 16.83
N LYS A 5 -7.63 -18.15 16.34
CA LYS A 5 -6.88 -17.20 15.51
C LYS A 5 -5.57 -16.90 16.24
N PRO A 6 -4.42 -17.17 15.63
CA PRO A 6 -3.14 -16.98 16.29
C PRO A 6 -2.99 -15.51 16.69
N LYS A 7 -2.22 -15.27 17.74
CA LYS A 7 -1.78 -13.94 18.21
C LYS A 7 -0.83 -13.26 17.21
N LEU A 8 -1.15 -13.32 15.91
CA LEU A 8 -0.39 -12.74 14.81
C LEU A 8 -0.13 -11.23 15.03
N SER A 9 -1.12 -10.49 15.56
CA SER A 9 -0.99 -9.06 15.81
C SER A 9 0.16 -8.72 16.77
N LYS A 10 0.36 -9.46 17.87
CA LYS A 10 1.46 -9.21 18.80
C LYS A 10 2.83 -9.51 18.21
N TYR A 11 2.95 -10.55 17.38
CA TYR A 11 4.20 -10.91 16.73
C TYR A 11 4.63 -9.85 15.70
N TYR A 12 3.72 -9.42 14.84
CA TYR A 12 4.00 -8.37 13.85
C TYR A 12 4.36 -7.02 14.51
N ILE A 13 3.66 -6.64 15.59
CA ILE A 13 3.97 -5.43 16.34
C ILE A 13 5.37 -5.53 16.99
N ALA A 14 5.71 -6.68 17.54
CA ALA A 14 7.04 -6.89 18.15
C ALA A 14 8.16 -6.82 17.10
N THR A 15 7.95 -7.41 15.92
CA THR A 15 8.90 -7.35 14.80
C THR A 15 9.06 -5.93 14.26
N ALA A 16 7.95 -5.20 14.06
CA ALA A 16 7.99 -3.80 13.65
C ALA A 16 8.71 -2.93 14.68
N LYS A 17 8.48 -3.16 15.98
CA LYS A 17 9.18 -2.46 17.07
C LYS A 17 10.69 -2.75 17.07
N ARG A 18 11.11 -3.99 16.79
CA ARG A 18 12.54 -4.35 16.64
C ARG A 18 13.17 -3.62 15.46
N LEU A 19 12.50 -3.58 14.31
CA LEU A 19 12.98 -2.84 13.12
C LEU A 19 13.09 -1.34 13.39
N LEU A 20 12.07 -0.74 14.01
CA LEU A 20 12.13 0.67 14.42
C LEU A 20 13.28 0.92 15.41
N LYS A 21 13.59 -0.02 16.29
CA LYS A 21 14.72 0.07 17.20
C LYS A 21 16.05 0.11 16.44
N TYR A 22 16.27 -0.75 15.43
CA TYR A 22 17.45 -0.70 14.56
C TYR A 22 17.61 0.65 13.85
N VAL A 23 16.52 1.23 13.36
CA VAL A 23 16.53 2.54 12.72
C VAL A 23 16.84 3.66 13.71
N THR A 24 16.19 3.65 14.88
CA THR A 24 16.29 4.74 15.86
C THR A 24 17.58 4.72 16.66
N GLU A 25 18.19 3.57 16.93
CA GLU A 25 19.44 3.48 17.65
C GLU A 25 20.62 4.03 16.84
N THR A 26 20.64 3.75 15.54
CA THR A 26 21.78 4.11 14.69
C THR A 26 21.59 5.47 14.00
N TYR A 27 20.36 5.85 13.64
CA TYR A 27 20.08 7.01 12.79
C TYR A 27 19.07 8.00 13.41
N LYS A 28 19.01 8.11 14.74
CA LYS A 28 18.02 8.91 15.48
C LYS A 28 17.85 10.33 14.92
N THR A 29 18.96 11.06 14.78
CA THR A 29 18.92 12.47 14.31
C THR A 29 18.40 12.58 12.88
N ARG A 30 18.86 11.66 12.00
CA ARG A 30 18.40 11.65 10.60
C ARG A 30 16.94 11.25 10.48
N PHE A 31 16.47 10.34 11.34
CA PHE A 31 15.08 9.91 11.37
C PHE A 31 14.14 11.04 11.84
N ILE A 32 14.56 11.85 12.83
CA ILE A 32 13.81 13.04 13.24
C ILE A 32 13.72 14.05 12.09
N LEU A 33 14.81 14.28 11.37
CA LEU A 33 14.81 15.21 10.23
C LEU A 33 13.88 14.69 9.11
N VAL A 34 13.88 13.39 8.82
CA VAL A 34 12.93 12.74 7.89
C VAL A 34 11.48 13.01 8.33
N PHE A 35 11.18 12.83 9.61
CA PHE A 35 9.84 13.06 10.15
C PHE A 35 9.37 14.52 9.95
N VAL A 36 10.25 15.48 10.22
CA VAL A 36 9.98 16.92 9.99
C VAL A 36 9.78 17.20 8.50
N CYS A 37 10.63 16.65 7.63
CA CYS A 37 10.49 16.85 6.18
C CYS A 37 9.20 16.22 5.62
N ILE A 38 8.80 15.05 6.10
CA ILE A 38 7.52 14.42 5.72
C ILE A 38 6.34 15.29 6.15
N PHE A 39 6.35 15.80 7.39
CA PHE A 39 5.31 16.69 7.87
C PHE A 39 5.22 17.98 7.04
N LEU A 40 6.37 18.61 6.78
CA LEU A 40 6.44 19.83 5.96
C LEU A 40 5.94 19.58 4.52
N SER A 41 6.30 18.46 3.92
CA SER A 41 5.82 18.05 2.59
C SER A 41 4.31 17.82 2.57
N ALA A 42 3.74 17.19 3.61
CA ALA A 42 2.31 16.99 3.73
C ALA A 42 1.54 18.31 3.85
N VAL A 43 2.04 19.23 4.69
CA VAL A 43 1.46 20.58 4.84
C VAL A 43 1.54 21.37 3.53
N ALA A 44 2.69 21.35 2.84
CA ALA A 44 2.86 22.04 1.57
C ALA A 44 1.89 21.50 0.49
N SER A 45 1.72 20.18 0.39
CA SER A 45 0.80 19.56 -0.55
C SER A 45 -0.65 20.00 -0.34
N ILE A 46 -1.10 20.11 0.90
CA ILE A 46 -2.46 20.52 1.23
C ILE A 46 -2.61 22.04 1.07
N ALA A 47 -1.60 22.82 1.43
CA ALA A 47 -1.60 24.28 1.21
C ALA A 47 -1.79 24.62 -0.27
N VAL A 48 -1.14 23.88 -1.20
CA VAL A 48 -1.34 24.05 -2.64
C VAL A 48 -2.78 23.72 -3.04
N SER A 49 -3.39 22.68 -2.49
CA SER A 49 -4.80 22.35 -2.78
C SER A 49 -5.78 23.40 -2.24
N LEU A 50 -5.54 23.94 -1.05
CA LEU A 50 -6.36 24.99 -0.46
C LEU A 50 -6.21 26.33 -1.18
N SER A 51 -5.03 26.61 -1.69
CA SER A 51 -4.74 27.85 -2.40
C SER A 51 -5.59 28.04 -3.65
N LEU A 52 -6.05 26.95 -4.29
CA LEU A 52 -6.92 27.04 -5.45
C LEU A 52 -8.21 27.80 -5.14
N LYS A 53 -8.81 27.55 -3.94
CA LYS A 53 -9.98 28.30 -3.48
C LYS A 53 -9.66 29.79 -3.32
N TYR A 54 -8.62 30.11 -2.56
CA TYR A 54 -8.23 31.52 -2.31
C TYR A 54 -7.84 32.23 -3.61
N MET A 55 -7.19 31.55 -4.54
CA MET A 55 -6.85 32.14 -5.86
C MET A 55 -8.09 32.46 -6.66
N LEU A 56 -9.12 31.61 -6.62
CA LEU A 56 -10.39 31.86 -7.32
C LEU A 56 -11.18 32.99 -6.65
N ASP A 57 -11.42 32.90 -5.33
CA ASP A 57 -12.33 33.77 -4.61
C ASP A 57 -11.75 35.18 -4.42
N ASP A 58 -10.47 35.29 -4.01
CA ASP A 58 -9.87 36.56 -3.61
C ASP A 58 -9.14 37.27 -4.74
N PHE A 59 -8.68 36.56 -5.78
CA PHE A 59 -7.87 37.15 -6.86
C PHE A 59 -8.53 37.09 -8.23
N ILE A 60 -9.12 35.96 -8.63
CA ILE A 60 -9.65 35.83 -9.99
C ILE A 60 -11.04 36.46 -10.11
N LEU A 61 -11.97 36.14 -9.21
CA LEU A 61 -13.34 36.67 -9.26
C LEU A 61 -13.39 38.20 -9.18
N PRO A 62 -12.64 38.89 -8.32
CA PRO A 62 -12.65 40.37 -8.29
C PRO A 62 -12.07 41.04 -9.54
N LEU A 63 -11.21 40.35 -10.29
CA LEU A 63 -10.62 40.87 -11.52
C LEU A 63 -11.57 40.76 -12.72
N ILE A 64 -12.59 39.90 -12.63
CA ILE A 64 -13.57 39.72 -13.70
C ILE A 64 -14.50 40.93 -13.76
N GLY A 65 -14.46 41.67 -14.89
CA GLY A 65 -15.32 42.84 -15.13
C GLY A 65 -14.68 44.20 -14.84
N GLN A 66 -13.45 44.25 -14.35
CA GLN A 66 -12.72 45.53 -14.20
C GLN A 66 -12.15 46.00 -15.56
N LYS A 67 -12.29 47.32 -15.88
CA LYS A 67 -11.76 47.91 -17.12
C LYS A 67 -10.24 48.05 -17.16
N SER A 68 -9.56 48.02 -15.98
CA SER A 68 -8.09 48.05 -15.82
C SER A 68 -7.71 47.19 -14.60
N PRO A 69 -7.60 45.87 -14.77
CA PRO A 69 -7.28 44.98 -13.63
C PRO A 69 -5.80 45.14 -13.21
N ASP A 70 -5.57 45.30 -11.93
CA ASP A 70 -4.23 45.28 -11.33
C ASP A 70 -3.86 43.82 -10.93
N TYR A 71 -2.89 43.28 -11.65
CA TYR A 71 -2.42 41.88 -11.42
C TYR A 71 -1.32 41.76 -10.38
N THR A 72 -0.89 42.85 -9.75
CA THR A 72 0.27 42.85 -8.83
C THR A 72 0.05 41.91 -7.65
N GLU A 73 -1.12 41.97 -7.01
CA GLU A 73 -1.45 41.10 -5.87
C GLU A 73 -1.58 39.65 -6.28
N PHE A 74 -2.12 39.37 -7.47
CA PHE A 74 -2.21 38.03 -8.04
C PHE A 74 -0.82 37.41 -8.25
N TYR A 75 0.13 38.18 -8.87
CA TYR A 75 1.51 37.68 -9.05
C TYR A 75 2.24 37.47 -7.74
N ARG A 76 1.97 38.30 -6.72
CA ARG A 76 2.55 38.13 -5.37
C ARG A 76 2.04 36.83 -4.73
N ALA A 77 0.72 36.58 -4.78
CA ALA A 77 0.12 35.34 -4.28
C ALA A 77 0.68 34.10 -5.01
N LEU A 78 0.82 34.17 -6.34
CA LEU A 78 1.39 33.10 -7.16
C LEU A 78 2.86 32.83 -6.79
N ALA A 79 3.65 33.87 -6.53
CA ALA A 79 5.04 33.73 -6.09
C ALA A 79 5.15 33.04 -4.72
N VAL A 80 4.28 33.42 -3.76
CA VAL A 80 4.23 32.78 -2.43
C VAL A 80 3.89 31.29 -2.57
N LEU A 81 2.89 30.94 -3.40
CA LEU A 81 2.52 29.56 -3.66
C LEU A 81 3.66 28.78 -4.31
N GLY A 82 4.36 29.39 -5.28
CA GLY A 82 5.54 28.82 -5.90
C GLY A 82 6.63 28.51 -4.86
N CYS A 83 6.88 29.41 -3.91
CA CYS A 83 7.81 29.19 -2.81
C CYS A 83 7.38 28.02 -1.91
N ILE A 84 6.10 27.93 -1.53
CA ILE A 84 5.57 26.82 -0.72
C ILE A 84 5.75 25.49 -1.47
N PHE A 85 5.42 25.47 -2.75
CA PHE A 85 5.60 24.28 -3.59
C PHE A 85 7.06 23.84 -3.67
N ILE A 86 8.00 24.78 -3.91
CA ILE A 86 9.44 24.50 -3.95
C ILE A 86 9.92 23.92 -2.61
N VAL A 87 9.49 24.48 -1.49
CA VAL A 87 9.82 23.96 -0.15
C VAL A 87 9.30 22.52 0.01
N GLY A 88 8.06 22.24 -0.44
CA GLY A 88 7.49 20.89 -0.43
C GLY A 88 8.30 19.89 -1.27
N VAL A 89 8.73 20.29 -2.47
CA VAL A 89 9.57 19.47 -3.36
C VAL A 89 10.94 19.18 -2.73
N ILE A 90 11.59 20.20 -2.18
CA ILE A 90 12.89 20.07 -1.51
C ILE A 90 12.76 19.14 -0.29
N ALA A 91 11.72 19.31 0.53
CA ALA A 91 11.45 18.46 1.67
C ALA A 91 11.25 16.98 1.24
N THR A 92 10.49 16.76 0.15
CA THR A 92 10.27 15.42 -0.43
C THR A 92 11.59 14.80 -0.89
N PHE A 93 12.41 15.55 -1.61
CA PHE A 93 13.72 15.08 -2.06
C PHE A 93 14.64 14.70 -0.89
N ILE A 94 14.70 15.55 0.15
CA ILE A 94 15.54 15.32 1.33
C ILE A 94 15.10 14.06 2.05
N TYR A 95 13.80 13.91 2.40
CA TYR A 95 13.37 12.74 3.16
C TYR A 95 13.53 11.45 2.36
N THR A 96 13.22 11.45 1.06
CA THR A 96 13.38 10.28 0.20
C THR A 96 14.85 9.85 0.13
N ARG A 97 15.76 10.80 -0.11
CA ARG A 97 17.21 10.54 -0.15
C ARG A 97 17.71 9.98 1.18
N MET A 98 17.28 10.57 2.29
CA MET A 98 17.70 10.12 3.63
C MET A 98 17.14 8.73 3.97
N MET A 99 15.89 8.42 3.59
CA MET A 99 15.32 7.11 3.85
C MET A 99 16.00 6.00 3.07
N VAL A 100 16.44 6.26 1.84
CA VAL A 100 17.30 5.32 1.09
C VAL A 100 18.61 5.09 1.84
N TYR A 101 19.26 6.15 2.31
CA TYR A 101 20.51 6.02 3.06
C TYR A 101 20.33 5.24 4.37
N ILE A 102 19.30 5.55 5.13
CA ILE A 102 18.95 4.83 6.38
C ILE A 102 18.65 3.36 6.07
N GLY A 103 17.84 3.10 5.05
CA GLY A 103 17.47 1.74 4.66
C GLY A 103 18.70 0.89 4.29
N GLN A 104 19.61 1.41 3.48
CA GLN A 104 20.84 0.71 3.11
C GLN A 104 21.77 0.50 4.31
N GLY A 105 21.86 1.47 5.22
CA GLY A 105 22.69 1.35 6.41
C GLY A 105 22.16 0.32 7.40
N VAL A 106 20.82 0.27 7.62
CA VAL A 106 20.19 -0.76 8.44
C VAL A 106 20.36 -2.13 7.79
N LEU A 107 20.20 -2.22 6.46
CA LEU A 107 20.37 -3.46 5.73
C LEU A 107 21.78 -4.03 5.85
N LYS A 108 22.78 -3.15 5.74
CA LYS A 108 24.18 -3.55 5.96
C LYS A 108 24.35 -4.19 7.34
N ARG A 109 23.88 -3.50 8.39
CA ARG A 109 23.98 -4.01 9.77
C ARG A 109 23.25 -5.35 9.97
N VAL A 110 22.05 -5.49 9.39
CA VAL A 110 21.30 -6.75 9.45
C VAL A 110 22.08 -7.88 8.78
N ARG A 111 22.72 -7.63 7.63
CA ARG A 111 23.56 -8.64 6.95
C ARG A 111 24.80 -8.99 7.76
N ASP A 112 25.43 -8.00 8.38
CA ASP A 112 26.58 -8.21 9.24
C ASP A 112 26.19 -9.09 10.45
N ASP A 113 25.11 -8.75 11.15
CA ASP A 113 24.56 -9.52 12.28
C ASP A 113 24.14 -10.95 11.86
N MET A 114 23.53 -11.10 10.69
CA MET A 114 23.16 -12.43 10.15
C MET A 114 24.39 -13.27 9.83
N PHE A 115 25.43 -12.68 9.25
CA PHE A 115 26.66 -13.39 8.92
C PHE A 115 27.40 -13.83 10.19
N GLU A 116 27.54 -12.94 11.17
CA GLU A 116 28.13 -13.26 12.47
C GLU A 116 27.37 -14.40 13.15
N HIS A 117 26.05 -14.32 13.18
CA HIS A 117 25.23 -15.40 13.75
C HIS A 117 25.37 -16.72 12.98
N MET A 118 25.44 -16.67 11.66
CA MET A 118 25.63 -17.86 10.80
C MET A 118 26.92 -18.62 11.17
N GLN A 119 28.01 -17.90 11.53
CA GLN A 119 29.27 -18.54 11.94
C GLN A 119 29.18 -19.28 13.28
N THR A 120 28.17 -18.96 14.11
CA THR A 120 27.95 -19.63 15.41
C THR A 120 27.03 -20.84 15.32
N LEU A 121 26.39 -21.09 14.15
CA LEU A 121 25.45 -22.18 13.99
C LEU A 121 26.15 -23.55 13.88
N PRO A 122 25.55 -24.61 14.47
CA PRO A 122 26.08 -25.96 14.36
C PRO A 122 25.96 -26.51 12.94
N ILE A 123 26.87 -27.41 12.53
CA ILE A 123 26.88 -28.05 11.20
C ILE A 123 25.53 -28.66 10.85
N ARG A 124 24.83 -29.26 11.82
CA ARG A 124 23.49 -29.83 11.67
C ARG A 124 22.48 -28.85 11.03
N TYR A 125 22.62 -27.54 11.28
CA TYR A 125 21.75 -26.53 10.67
C TYR A 125 21.93 -26.50 9.14
N PHE A 126 23.16 -26.58 8.67
CA PHE A 126 23.49 -26.56 7.24
C PHE A 126 23.11 -27.87 6.53
N ASP A 127 23.13 -29.00 7.26
CA ASP A 127 22.64 -30.28 6.74
C ASP A 127 21.12 -30.32 6.56
N GLN A 128 20.38 -29.56 7.39
CA GLN A 128 18.90 -29.51 7.37
C GLN A 128 18.32 -28.43 6.45
N ASN A 129 19.13 -27.45 6.04
CA ASN A 129 18.69 -26.34 5.22
C ASN A 129 19.49 -26.27 3.91
N THR A 130 18.82 -26.08 2.79
CA THR A 130 19.50 -25.95 1.52
C THR A 130 20.25 -24.62 1.41
N ASN A 131 21.39 -24.61 0.73
CA ASN A 131 22.14 -23.38 0.47
C ASN A 131 21.28 -22.30 -0.20
N GLY A 132 20.34 -22.69 -1.05
CA GLY A 132 19.38 -21.79 -1.69
C GLY A 132 18.44 -21.13 -0.70
N SER A 133 17.95 -21.85 0.31
CA SER A 133 17.08 -21.26 1.36
C SER A 133 17.84 -20.25 2.22
N ILE A 134 19.08 -20.56 2.60
CA ILE A 134 19.95 -19.66 3.38
C ILE A 134 20.27 -18.42 2.53
N MET A 135 20.61 -18.59 1.25
CA MET A 135 20.91 -17.47 0.35
C MET A 135 19.69 -16.56 0.12
N SER A 136 18.48 -17.15 0.08
CA SER A 136 17.23 -16.38 -0.02
C SER A 136 17.04 -15.39 1.14
N LEU A 137 17.46 -15.73 2.37
CA LEU A 137 17.45 -14.80 3.51
C LEU A 137 18.33 -13.58 3.25
N TYR A 138 19.53 -13.78 2.67
CA TYR A 138 20.49 -12.69 2.38
C TYR A 138 20.08 -11.84 1.18
N THR A 139 19.26 -12.35 0.28
CA THR A 139 18.82 -11.65 -0.94
C THR A 139 17.38 -11.15 -0.83
N ASN A 140 16.41 -12.05 -0.93
CA ASN A 140 15.00 -11.70 -1.04
C ASN A 140 14.44 -11.09 0.26
N ASP A 141 14.72 -11.70 1.41
CA ASP A 141 14.18 -11.25 2.68
C ASP A 141 14.81 -9.92 3.11
N THR A 142 16.13 -9.77 2.92
CA THR A 142 16.80 -8.49 3.18
C THR A 142 16.34 -7.38 2.24
N ASP A 143 16.05 -7.67 0.96
CA ASP A 143 15.51 -6.67 0.03
C ASP A 143 14.08 -6.27 0.42
N THR A 144 13.27 -7.20 0.88
CA THR A 144 11.92 -6.93 1.43
C THR A 144 12.00 -6.01 2.66
N LEU A 145 12.97 -6.23 3.56
CA LEU A 145 13.22 -5.33 4.70
C LEU A 145 13.65 -3.93 4.23
N ARG A 146 14.48 -3.84 3.19
CA ARG A 146 14.89 -2.56 2.58
C ARG A 146 13.67 -1.79 2.05
N GLN A 147 12.81 -2.46 1.29
CA GLN A 147 11.59 -1.84 0.75
C GLN A 147 10.67 -1.37 1.88
N MET A 148 10.53 -2.16 2.93
CA MET A 148 9.73 -1.79 4.10
C MET A 148 10.26 -0.53 4.79
N ILE A 149 11.57 -0.43 5.02
CA ILE A 149 12.20 0.71 5.69
C ILE A 149 12.20 1.94 4.76
N SER A 150 12.63 1.77 3.50
CA SER A 150 12.86 2.92 2.60
C SER A 150 11.61 3.44 1.92
N GLN A 151 10.52 2.65 1.84
CA GLN A 151 9.30 3.02 1.13
C GLN A 151 8.05 2.92 2.01
N ALA A 152 7.78 1.75 2.62
CA ALA A 152 6.51 1.54 3.33
C ALA A 152 6.38 2.43 4.57
N ILE A 153 7.43 2.59 5.38
CA ILE A 153 7.40 3.43 6.57
C ILE A 153 7.21 4.92 6.21
N PRO A 154 7.99 5.55 5.30
CA PRO A 154 7.75 6.92 4.88
C PRO A 154 6.37 7.14 4.28
N GLN A 155 5.90 6.23 3.43
CA GLN A 155 4.57 6.31 2.83
C GLN A 155 3.45 6.26 3.89
N ALA A 156 3.57 5.39 4.89
CA ALA A 156 2.62 5.31 5.99
C ALA A 156 2.60 6.61 6.82
N LEU A 157 3.77 7.17 7.13
CA LEU A 157 3.88 8.45 7.83
C LEU A 157 3.31 9.61 7.01
N MET A 158 3.62 9.67 5.72
CA MET A 158 3.08 10.69 4.81
C MET A 158 1.55 10.61 4.75
N SER A 159 0.99 9.42 4.59
CA SER A 159 -0.46 9.20 4.58
C SER A 159 -1.11 9.63 5.91
N PHE A 160 -0.47 9.29 7.02
CA PHE A 160 -0.96 9.67 8.35
C PHE A 160 -1.04 11.19 8.52
N PHE A 161 0.03 11.92 8.17
CA PHE A 161 0.03 13.39 8.24
C PHE A 161 -0.95 14.00 7.25
N THR A 162 -1.01 13.50 6.02
CA THR A 162 -1.95 13.99 5.01
C THR A 162 -3.40 13.85 5.51
N ILE A 163 -3.77 12.70 6.07
CA ILE A 163 -5.12 12.49 6.63
C ILE A 163 -5.41 13.50 7.75
N ILE A 164 -4.49 13.69 8.69
CA ILE A 164 -4.69 14.61 9.81
C ILE A 164 -4.84 16.05 9.31
N VAL A 165 -3.90 16.54 8.48
CA VAL A 165 -3.92 17.92 8.01
C VAL A 165 -5.15 18.17 7.13
N THR A 166 -5.51 17.23 6.25
CA THR A 166 -6.74 17.32 5.43
C THR A 166 -7.98 17.38 6.33
N PHE A 167 -8.07 16.51 7.33
CA PHE A 167 -9.21 16.49 8.23
C PHE A 167 -9.36 17.80 9.01
N ILE A 168 -8.26 18.34 9.54
CA ILE A 168 -8.26 19.65 10.22
C ILE A 168 -8.67 20.77 9.25
N SER A 169 -8.12 20.76 8.02
CA SER A 169 -8.48 21.76 6.99
C SER A 169 -9.95 21.71 6.63
N MET A 170 -10.53 20.52 6.49
CA MET A 170 -11.96 20.35 6.22
C MET A 170 -12.83 20.87 7.36
N LEU A 171 -12.45 20.61 8.61
CA LEU A 171 -13.18 21.12 9.79
C LEU A 171 -13.18 22.65 9.86
N VAL A 172 -12.04 23.26 9.53
CA VAL A 172 -11.90 24.74 9.56
C VAL A 172 -12.70 25.38 8.41
N LEU A 173 -12.72 24.76 7.24
CA LEU A 173 -13.44 25.30 6.07
C LEU A 173 -14.95 25.16 6.19
N SER A 174 -15.45 23.98 6.53
CA SER A 174 -16.89 23.71 6.67
C SER A 174 -17.13 22.45 7.51
N PRO A 175 -17.60 22.59 8.77
CA PRO A 175 -17.93 21.44 9.61
C PRO A 175 -19.06 20.57 9.02
N LEU A 176 -20.03 21.18 8.31
CA LEU A 176 -21.16 20.47 7.72
C LEU A 176 -20.69 19.53 6.58
N LEU A 177 -19.81 20.02 5.70
CA LEU A 177 -19.24 19.20 4.61
C LEU A 177 -18.31 18.13 5.16
N THR A 178 -17.62 18.40 6.27
CA THR A 178 -16.79 17.40 6.96
C THR A 178 -17.65 16.27 7.51
N LEU A 179 -18.80 16.57 8.11
CA LEU A 179 -19.74 15.56 8.59
C LEU A 179 -20.25 14.67 7.43
N LEU A 180 -20.63 15.28 6.30
CA LEU A 180 -21.00 14.55 5.09
C LEU A 180 -19.89 13.59 4.65
N ALA A 181 -18.66 14.07 4.58
CA ALA A 181 -17.50 13.27 4.19
C ALA A 181 -17.29 12.07 5.13
N ILE A 182 -17.42 12.26 6.46
CA ILE A 182 -17.31 11.17 7.44
C ILE A 182 -18.37 10.10 7.21
N VAL A 183 -19.62 10.51 6.96
CA VAL A 183 -20.73 9.57 6.69
C VAL A 183 -20.45 8.76 5.42
N VAL A 184 -20.01 9.41 4.34
CA VAL A 184 -19.69 8.73 3.08
C VAL A 184 -18.49 7.79 3.25
N ILE A 185 -17.44 8.18 3.98
CA ILE A 185 -16.32 7.31 4.31
C ILE A 185 -16.80 6.08 5.12
N GLY A 186 -17.71 6.26 6.06
CA GLY A 186 -18.32 5.16 6.81
C GLY A 186 -19.03 4.16 5.90
N ILE A 187 -19.86 4.65 4.97
CA ILE A 187 -20.51 3.84 3.95
C ILE A 187 -19.48 3.10 3.08
N LEU A 188 -18.45 3.81 2.62
CA LEU A 188 -17.39 3.28 1.78
C LEU A 188 -16.64 2.13 2.47
N VAL A 189 -16.26 2.31 3.74
CA VAL A 189 -15.61 1.28 4.55
C VAL A 189 -16.52 0.06 4.74
N PHE A 190 -17.81 0.27 5.02
CA PHE A 190 -18.77 -0.82 5.17
C PHE A 190 -18.92 -1.63 3.88
N VAL A 191 -19.12 -0.96 2.75
CA VAL A 191 -19.28 -1.59 1.43
C VAL A 191 -18.01 -2.33 1.02
N THR A 192 -16.85 -1.69 1.16
CA THR A 192 -15.54 -2.29 0.84
C THR A 192 -15.27 -3.53 1.70
N LYS A 193 -15.58 -3.48 2.99
CA LYS A 193 -15.42 -4.63 3.89
C LYS A 193 -16.31 -5.81 3.48
N LYS A 194 -17.54 -5.54 3.06
CA LYS A 194 -18.50 -6.57 2.61
C LYS A 194 -18.05 -7.22 1.29
N ILE A 195 -17.70 -6.41 0.29
CA ILE A 195 -17.24 -6.89 -1.01
C ILE A 195 -15.89 -7.60 -0.87
N GLY A 196 -14.91 -6.98 -0.18
CA GLY A 196 -13.59 -7.54 0.03
C GLY A 196 -13.57 -8.83 0.84
N GLY A 197 -14.48 -8.97 1.82
CA GLY A 197 -14.63 -10.20 2.58
C GLY A 197 -15.10 -11.38 1.71
N ASN A 198 -16.03 -11.13 0.78
CA ASN A 198 -16.48 -12.14 -0.18
C ASN A 198 -15.39 -12.44 -1.21
N SER A 199 -14.77 -11.42 -1.78
CA SER A 199 -13.65 -11.56 -2.70
C SER A 199 -12.53 -12.43 -2.10
N GLY A 200 -12.12 -12.16 -0.86
CA GLY A 200 -11.08 -12.94 -0.18
C GLY A 200 -11.41 -14.43 -0.04
N LYS A 201 -12.67 -14.79 0.22
CA LYS A 201 -13.09 -16.21 0.28
C LYS A 201 -12.93 -16.90 -1.07
N TYR A 202 -13.35 -16.25 -2.15
CA TYR A 202 -13.25 -16.81 -3.49
C TYR A 202 -11.81 -16.88 -3.99
N PHE A 203 -10.95 -15.91 -3.64
CA PHE A 203 -9.52 -16.00 -3.95
C PHE A 203 -8.83 -17.17 -3.25
N VAL A 204 -9.15 -17.44 -1.98
CA VAL A 204 -8.64 -18.63 -1.28
C VAL A 204 -9.12 -19.90 -1.99
N ARG A 205 -10.39 -19.98 -2.38
CA ARG A 205 -10.94 -21.12 -3.11
C ARG A 205 -10.27 -21.31 -4.48
N GLN A 206 -10.05 -20.21 -5.21
CA GLN A 206 -9.31 -20.21 -6.47
C GLN A 206 -7.89 -20.77 -6.30
N GLN A 207 -7.17 -20.37 -5.23
CA GLN A 207 -5.83 -20.89 -4.98
C GLN A 207 -5.83 -22.40 -4.69
N VAL A 208 -6.84 -22.89 -4.00
CA VAL A 208 -6.98 -24.36 -3.78
C VAL A 208 -7.24 -25.06 -5.11
N SER A 209 -8.23 -24.60 -5.89
CA SER A 209 -8.52 -25.22 -7.22
C SER A 209 -7.32 -25.13 -8.18
N LEU A 210 -6.54 -24.03 -8.12
CA LEU A 210 -5.32 -23.90 -8.91
C LEU A 210 -4.25 -24.93 -8.48
N ALA A 211 -4.10 -25.15 -7.17
CA ALA A 211 -3.18 -26.18 -6.66
C ALA A 211 -3.60 -27.59 -7.11
N ASP A 212 -4.92 -27.89 -7.10
CA ASP A 212 -5.45 -29.17 -7.56
C ASP A 212 -5.16 -29.40 -9.05
N VAL A 213 -5.42 -28.39 -9.91
CA VAL A 213 -5.08 -28.46 -11.35
C VAL A 213 -3.59 -28.62 -11.58
N THR A 214 -2.77 -27.83 -10.87
CA THR A 214 -1.30 -27.88 -11.03
C THR A 214 -0.75 -29.22 -10.59
N GLY A 215 -1.20 -29.75 -9.45
CA GLY A 215 -0.81 -31.06 -8.96
C GLY A 215 -1.20 -32.18 -9.93
N PHE A 216 -2.42 -32.13 -10.47
CA PHE A 216 -2.88 -33.09 -11.48
C PHE A 216 -2.01 -33.07 -12.75
N VAL A 217 -1.68 -31.85 -13.24
CA VAL A 217 -0.80 -31.71 -14.41
C VAL A 217 0.61 -32.27 -14.13
N GLU A 218 1.18 -31.95 -12.96
CA GLU A 218 2.51 -32.44 -12.56
C GLU A 218 2.53 -33.99 -12.45
N GLU A 219 1.52 -34.59 -11.83
CA GLU A 219 1.37 -36.06 -11.73
C GLU A 219 1.29 -36.69 -13.09
N HIS A 220 0.44 -36.15 -13.98
CA HIS A 220 0.27 -36.69 -15.34
C HIS A 220 1.50 -36.48 -16.23
N MET A 221 2.22 -35.38 -16.08
CA MET A 221 3.50 -35.17 -16.77
C MET A 221 4.52 -36.23 -16.36
N ASN A 222 4.65 -36.53 -15.08
CA ASN A 222 5.56 -37.56 -14.57
C ASN A 222 5.09 -38.97 -14.92
N GLY A 223 3.77 -39.23 -14.90
CA GLY A 223 3.12 -40.50 -15.18
C GLY A 223 2.71 -40.75 -16.65
N GLN A 224 3.06 -39.86 -17.59
CA GLN A 224 2.57 -39.91 -18.99
C GLN A 224 2.78 -41.24 -19.67
N ARG A 225 3.89 -41.94 -19.40
CA ARG A 225 4.16 -43.29 -19.95
C ARG A 225 3.11 -44.30 -19.47
N VAL A 226 2.69 -44.22 -18.23
CA VAL A 226 1.68 -45.13 -17.65
C VAL A 226 0.31 -44.85 -18.29
N VAL A 227 -0.09 -43.57 -18.40
CA VAL A 227 -1.32 -43.18 -19.08
C VAL A 227 -1.41 -43.74 -20.48
N LYS A 228 -0.30 -43.67 -21.26
CA LYS A 228 -0.21 -44.19 -22.62
C LYS A 228 -0.31 -45.71 -22.69
N VAL A 229 0.39 -46.43 -21.80
CA VAL A 229 0.40 -47.91 -21.79
C VAL A 229 -0.99 -48.46 -21.47
N PHE A 230 -1.75 -47.79 -20.60
CA PHE A 230 -3.07 -48.23 -20.20
C PHE A 230 -4.22 -47.61 -21.02
N ASN A 231 -3.93 -46.79 -22.05
CA ASN A 231 -4.92 -46.06 -22.87
C ASN A 231 -5.90 -45.24 -22.05
N HIS A 232 -5.42 -44.57 -20.98
CA HIS A 232 -6.24 -43.81 -20.06
C HIS A 232 -6.36 -42.30 -20.43
N GLU A 233 -5.97 -41.91 -21.66
CA GLU A 233 -5.95 -40.49 -22.07
C GLU A 233 -7.33 -39.85 -22.01
N GLN A 234 -8.38 -40.58 -22.43
CA GLN A 234 -9.72 -40.03 -22.43
C GLN A 234 -10.23 -39.75 -20.99
N LYS A 235 -9.97 -40.71 -20.09
CA LYS A 235 -10.32 -40.53 -18.67
C LYS A 235 -9.54 -39.42 -18.03
N SER A 236 -8.26 -39.30 -18.29
CA SER A 236 -7.41 -38.21 -17.80
C SER A 236 -7.90 -36.82 -18.27
N LYS A 237 -8.39 -36.73 -19.52
CA LYS A 237 -9.01 -35.47 -20.01
C LYS A 237 -10.29 -35.14 -19.28
N GLU A 238 -11.16 -36.11 -19.03
CA GLU A 238 -12.42 -35.88 -18.30
C GLU A 238 -12.16 -35.43 -16.84
N GLU A 239 -11.16 -36.02 -16.18
CA GLU A 239 -10.75 -35.64 -14.85
C GLU A 239 -10.15 -34.21 -14.82
N PHE A 240 -9.31 -33.90 -15.81
CA PHE A 240 -8.75 -32.57 -15.99
C PHE A 240 -9.84 -31.53 -16.22
N ASP A 241 -10.80 -31.82 -17.10
CA ASP A 241 -11.90 -30.88 -17.41
C ASP A 241 -12.74 -30.56 -16.16
N GLN A 242 -13.00 -31.54 -15.28
CA GLN A 242 -13.69 -31.31 -14.01
C GLN A 242 -12.91 -30.36 -13.07
N LEU A 243 -11.60 -30.58 -12.94
CA LEU A 243 -10.75 -29.73 -12.11
C LEU A 243 -10.62 -28.32 -12.69
N ASN A 244 -10.50 -28.23 -14.02
CA ASN A 244 -10.40 -26.95 -14.72
C ASN A 244 -11.71 -26.13 -14.66
N GLU A 245 -12.87 -26.80 -14.74
CA GLU A 245 -14.18 -26.16 -14.55
C GLU A 245 -14.33 -25.63 -13.11
N ALA A 246 -13.93 -26.38 -12.10
CA ALA A 246 -13.91 -25.93 -10.72
C ALA A 246 -12.99 -24.73 -10.50
N LEU A 247 -11.86 -24.68 -11.18
CA LEU A 247 -10.95 -23.54 -11.20
C LEU A 247 -11.60 -22.33 -11.89
N PHE A 248 -12.22 -22.53 -13.05
CA PHE A 248 -12.94 -21.49 -13.79
C PHE A 248 -14.01 -20.85 -12.95
N ASP A 249 -14.88 -21.62 -12.30
CA ASP A 249 -15.94 -21.13 -11.44
C ASP A 249 -15.38 -20.29 -10.27
N SER A 250 -14.36 -20.82 -9.61
CA SER A 250 -13.72 -20.15 -8.47
C SER A 250 -13.04 -18.84 -8.88
N ALA A 251 -12.32 -18.85 -10.02
CA ALA A 251 -11.64 -17.69 -10.58
C ALA A 251 -12.62 -16.63 -11.08
N SER A 252 -13.70 -17.06 -11.76
CA SER A 252 -14.77 -16.19 -12.24
C SER A 252 -15.44 -15.43 -11.08
N GLN A 253 -15.79 -16.13 -10.00
CA GLN A 253 -16.37 -15.51 -8.81
C GLN A 253 -15.37 -14.56 -8.10
N ALA A 254 -14.11 -14.97 -7.95
CA ALA A 254 -13.08 -14.13 -7.35
C ALA A 254 -12.92 -12.82 -8.11
N ASN A 255 -12.77 -12.89 -9.43
CA ASN A 255 -12.61 -11.73 -10.30
C ASN A 255 -13.88 -10.87 -10.37
N LYS A 256 -15.07 -11.46 -10.36
CA LYS A 256 -16.32 -10.72 -10.30
C LYS A 256 -16.37 -9.76 -9.09
N TYR A 257 -16.09 -10.27 -7.90
CA TYR A 257 -16.10 -9.44 -6.68
C TYR A 257 -14.93 -8.44 -6.67
N ALA A 258 -13.74 -8.81 -7.16
CA ALA A 258 -12.60 -7.91 -7.24
C ALA A 258 -12.89 -6.73 -8.19
N ASN A 259 -13.41 -7.02 -9.38
CA ASN A 259 -13.68 -6.01 -10.41
C ASN A 259 -14.88 -5.12 -10.08
N MET A 260 -15.82 -5.56 -9.25
CA MET A 260 -16.91 -4.70 -8.77
C MET A 260 -16.41 -3.60 -7.81
N MET A 261 -15.28 -3.77 -7.16
CA MET A 261 -14.79 -2.83 -6.14
C MET A 261 -14.49 -1.45 -6.73
N GLY A 262 -13.81 -1.39 -7.88
CA GLY A 262 -13.46 -0.14 -8.56
C GLY A 262 -14.67 0.73 -8.91
N PRO A 263 -15.62 0.22 -9.70
CA PRO A 263 -16.85 0.97 -10.05
C PRO A 263 -17.68 1.39 -8.85
N VAL A 264 -17.80 0.54 -7.82
CA VAL A 264 -18.57 0.87 -6.60
C VAL A 264 -17.92 2.03 -5.84
N ILE A 265 -16.61 1.99 -5.62
CA ILE A 265 -15.87 3.08 -4.96
C ILE A 265 -15.98 4.37 -5.79
N GLY A 266 -15.79 4.29 -7.11
CA GLY A 266 -15.89 5.43 -8.00
C GLY A 266 -17.28 6.09 -7.99
N ASN A 267 -18.35 5.30 -8.04
CA ASN A 267 -19.71 5.85 -8.00
C ASN A 267 -20.05 6.46 -6.63
N ILE A 268 -19.59 5.88 -5.53
CA ILE A 268 -19.75 6.50 -4.19
C ILE A 268 -18.99 7.85 -4.15
N GLY A 269 -17.78 7.94 -4.73
CA GLY A 269 -17.04 9.19 -4.84
C GLY A 269 -17.77 10.25 -5.68
N ASN A 270 -18.32 9.87 -6.83
CA ASN A 270 -19.15 10.75 -7.66
C ASN A 270 -20.39 11.25 -6.93
N LEU A 271 -21.07 10.36 -6.19
CA LEU A 271 -22.22 10.73 -5.37
C LEU A 271 -21.81 11.74 -4.27
N GLN A 272 -20.66 11.51 -3.62
CA GLN A 272 -20.13 12.45 -2.63
C GLN A 272 -19.89 13.82 -3.26
N PHE A 273 -19.28 13.86 -4.43
CA PHE A 273 -19.04 15.14 -5.16
C PHE A 273 -20.35 15.89 -5.43
N VAL A 274 -21.39 15.22 -5.96
CA VAL A 274 -22.70 15.81 -6.21
C VAL A 274 -23.33 16.33 -4.92
N LEU A 275 -23.31 15.55 -3.86
CA LEU A 275 -23.87 15.96 -2.56
C LEU A 275 -23.11 17.16 -1.97
N THR A 276 -21.79 17.22 -2.16
CA THR A 276 -20.97 18.35 -1.74
C THR A 276 -21.35 19.62 -2.50
N CYS A 277 -21.53 19.53 -3.84
CA CYS A 277 -21.96 20.66 -4.67
C CYS A 277 -23.39 21.14 -4.32
N LEU A 278 -24.26 20.25 -3.89
CA LEU A 278 -25.64 20.63 -3.49
C LEU A 278 -25.69 21.32 -2.10
N LEU A 279 -24.75 21.01 -1.25
CA LEU A 279 -24.68 21.55 0.12
C LEU A 279 -23.83 22.83 0.23
N TYR A 280 -22.98 23.07 -0.75
CA TYR A 280 -22.15 24.28 -0.85
C TYR A 280 -22.91 25.38 -1.56
#